data_60a60b8a3ea0bfedc9c4385fbfd960ff
#
_entry.id   60a60b8a3ea0bfedc9c4385fbfd960ff
#
_cell.length_a   1.000
_cell.length_b   1.000
_cell.length_c   1.000
_cell.angle_alpha   90.00
_cell.angle_beta   90.00
_cell.angle_gamma   90.00
#
_symmetry.space_group_name_H-M   'P 1'
#
loop_
_entity.id
_entity.type
_entity.pdbx_description
1 polymer ?
#
loop_
_entity_poly.entity_id
_entity_poly.type
_entity_poly.pdbx_seq_one_letter_code
_entity_poly.pdbx_strand_id
1 'polypeptide(L)'
;ATFDMGTTNTFDNSNKVDTIGTITSIVSTSNDPPDVYVTYNVDGKRYTSVMSGYSSTFYEGKKIDIYYMKNDPNIIGNKKLELLILLFPFVGLIFLLIGGINIFKIISNKKKKERLIKTGTVIEATYIETNTNFNLRVLGRNPSNIICEYDDPISKNTYRFKSERLWYDPTLYIGDNDIYTFNVYVNKDNMKDYYVDIEKLIDKE
;
A
#
# COMPACT_ATOMS: atom_id res chain seq x y z
N ALA A 1 -21.10 -37.97 -17.64
CA ALA A 1 -20.21 -38.06 -16.46
C ALA A 1 -20.12 -36.65 -15.88
N THR A 2 -20.87 -36.39 -14.83
CA THR A 2 -20.84 -35.13 -14.06
C THR A 2 -19.60 -35.18 -13.16
N PHE A 3 -18.66 -34.26 -13.38
CA PHE A 3 -17.50 -34.04 -12.53
C PHE A 3 -18.00 -33.31 -11.30
N ASP A 4 -18.18 -34.03 -10.22
CA ASP A 4 -18.46 -33.45 -8.88
C ASP A 4 -17.16 -32.88 -8.33
N MET A 5 -16.97 -31.59 -8.48
CA MET A 5 -15.93 -30.85 -7.76
C MET A 5 -16.38 -30.72 -6.29
N GLY A 6 -16.12 -31.77 -5.51
CA GLY A 6 -16.24 -31.69 -4.06
C GLY A 6 -15.38 -30.55 -3.55
N THR A 7 -16.02 -29.47 -3.15
CA THR A 7 -15.39 -28.37 -2.41
C THR A 7 -14.93 -28.91 -1.05
N THR A 8 -13.74 -29.53 -1.01
CA THR A 8 -13.07 -29.81 0.25
C THR A 8 -12.78 -28.46 0.90
N ASN A 9 -13.47 -28.17 2.01
CA ASN A 9 -13.25 -27.02 2.85
C ASN A 9 -11.78 -27.07 3.36
N THR A 10 -10.86 -26.47 2.64
CA THR A 10 -9.42 -26.43 2.92
C THR A 10 -9.09 -25.78 4.27
N PHE A 11 -10.06 -25.14 4.91
CA PHE A 11 -9.92 -24.45 6.20
C PHE A 11 -10.40 -25.25 7.41
N ASP A 12 -10.96 -26.45 7.21
CA ASP A 12 -11.35 -27.30 8.34
C ASP A 12 -10.12 -28.06 8.87
N ASN A 13 -9.49 -27.50 9.90
CA ASN A 13 -8.33 -28.07 10.56
C ASN A 13 -8.67 -29.30 11.45
N SER A 14 -9.93 -29.59 11.71
CA SER A 14 -10.35 -30.68 12.62
C SER A 14 -10.00 -32.08 12.09
N ASN A 15 -9.89 -32.24 10.78
CA ASN A 15 -9.58 -33.50 10.09
C ASN A 15 -8.14 -33.62 9.60
N LYS A 16 -7.27 -32.63 9.86
CA LYS A 16 -5.87 -32.67 9.44
C LYS A 16 -4.97 -33.24 10.53
N VAL A 17 -4.03 -34.08 10.14
CA VAL A 17 -2.97 -34.61 11.01
C VAL A 17 -1.62 -34.29 10.41
N ASP A 18 -0.81 -33.62 11.20
CA ASP A 18 0.57 -33.29 10.81
C ASP A 18 1.48 -34.52 10.83
N THR A 19 2.33 -34.65 9.82
CA THR A 19 3.36 -35.69 9.75
C THR A 19 4.55 -35.21 8.91
N ILE A 20 5.62 -36.03 8.92
CA ILE A 20 6.78 -35.79 8.06
C ILE A 20 6.71 -36.74 6.88
N GLY A 21 6.73 -36.18 5.67
CA GLY A 21 6.84 -36.93 4.43
C GLY A 21 8.22 -36.82 3.82
N THR A 22 8.60 -37.81 3.02
CA THR A 22 9.84 -37.81 2.21
C THR A 22 9.46 -37.71 0.74
N ILE A 23 10.03 -36.78 0.01
CA ILE A 23 9.84 -36.65 -1.44
C ILE A 23 10.51 -37.83 -2.11
N THR A 24 9.74 -38.62 -2.86
CA THR A 24 10.24 -39.83 -3.56
C THR A 24 10.47 -39.58 -5.04
N SER A 25 9.69 -38.72 -5.67
CA SER A 25 9.92 -38.31 -7.05
C SER A 25 9.25 -36.96 -7.36
N ILE A 26 9.78 -36.26 -8.35
CA ILE A 26 9.25 -35.02 -8.89
C ILE A 26 9.11 -35.20 -10.41
N VAL A 27 7.86 -35.20 -10.90
CA VAL A 27 7.54 -35.45 -12.31
C VAL A 27 7.05 -34.15 -12.96
N SER A 28 7.84 -33.65 -13.90
CA SER A 28 7.48 -32.45 -14.68
C SER A 28 6.70 -32.88 -15.93
N THR A 29 5.50 -32.32 -16.10
CA THR A 29 4.71 -32.37 -17.32
C THR A 29 4.88 -31.03 -18.08
N SER A 30 4.80 -31.06 -19.40
CA SER A 30 5.19 -29.93 -20.26
C SER A 30 4.38 -28.63 -20.06
N ASN A 31 3.23 -28.66 -19.41
CA ASN A 31 2.33 -27.52 -19.28
C ASN A 31 1.80 -27.24 -17.87
N ASP A 32 2.11 -28.11 -16.89
CA ASP A 32 1.61 -28.00 -15.52
C ASP A 32 2.76 -27.92 -14.49
N PRO A 33 2.52 -27.37 -13.29
CA PRO A 33 3.49 -27.46 -12.20
C PRO A 33 3.87 -28.91 -11.92
N PRO A 34 5.14 -29.19 -11.59
CA PRO A 34 5.58 -30.58 -11.33
C PRO A 34 4.76 -31.26 -10.24
N ASP A 35 4.41 -32.51 -10.49
CA ASP A 35 3.82 -33.41 -9.51
C ASP A 35 4.89 -33.88 -8.51
N VAL A 36 4.61 -33.68 -7.23
CA VAL A 36 5.52 -34.04 -6.14
C VAL A 36 4.96 -35.27 -5.41
N TYR A 37 5.61 -36.42 -5.59
CA TYR A 37 5.25 -37.66 -4.90
C TYR A 37 5.93 -37.71 -3.52
N VAL A 38 5.12 -37.90 -2.47
CA VAL A 38 5.59 -37.90 -1.10
C VAL A 38 5.21 -39.21 -0.41
N THR A 39 6.17 -39.84 0.21
CA THR A 39 5.95 -41.04 1.03
C THR A 39 5.99 -40.71 2.52
N TYR A 40 5.04 -41.22 3.28
CA TYR A 40 4.83 -40.98 4.71
C TYR A 40 4.19 -42.20 5.37
N ASN A 41 4.16 -42.24 6.71
CA ASN A 41 3.59 -43.33 7.48
C ASN A 41 2.37 -42.82 8.26
N VAL A 42 1.29 -43.60 8.23
CA VAL A 42 0.08 -43.40 9.05
C VAL A 42 -0.21 -44.74 9.75
N ASP A 43 -0.21 -44.73 11.07
CA ASP A 43 -0.50 -45.90 11.91
C ASP A 43 0.30 -47.19 11.52
N GLY A 44 1.58 -46.98 11.18
CA GLY A 44 2.47 -48.07 10.79
C GLY A 44 2.35 -48.51 9.32
N LYS A 45 1.40 -48.00 8.57
CA LYS A 45 1.22 -48.26 7.13
C LYS A 45 1.86 -47.15 6.30
N ARG A 46 2.59 -47.54 5.26
CA ARG A 46 3.24 -46.63 4.32
C ARG A 46 2.26 -46.18 3.22
N TYR A 47 2.19 -44.89 3.00
CA TYR A 47 1.42 -44.27 1.92
C TYR A 47 2.34 -43.48 1.00
N THR A 48 1.97 -43.38 -0.28
CA THR A 48 2.62 -42.51 -1.26
C THR A 48 1.53 -41.79 -2.02
N SER A 49 1.54 -40.44 -1.96
CA SER A 49 0.50 -39.60 -2.59
C SER A 49 1.13 -38.41 -3.29
N VAL A 50 0.42 -37.87 -4.27
CA VAL A 50 0.80 -36.63 -4.94
C VAL A 50 0.41 -35.48 -4.05
N MET A 51 1.35 -34.60 -3.79
CA MET A 51 1.15 -33.38 -3.01
C MET A 51 0.90 -32.21 -3.97
N SER A 52 -0.14 -31.45 -3.73
CA SER A 52 -0.38 -30.19 -4.43
C SER A 52 0.64 -29.13 -4.02
N GLY A 53 1.23 -28.46 -5.03
CA GLY A 53 2.20 -27.39 -4.84
C GLY A 53 3.65 -27.84 -4.91
N TYR A 54 4.40 -27.14 -5.77
CA TYR A 54 5.82 -27.31 -5.99
C TYR A 54 6.62 -26.13 -5.43
N SER A 55 7.84 -26.39 -5.00
CA SER A 55 8.82 -25.36 -4.64
C SER A 55 10.16 -25.70 -5.29
N SER A 56 10.85 -24.68 -5.82
CA SER A 56 12.20 -24.84 -6.40
C SER A 56 13.24 -25.39 -5.41
N THR A 57 12.90 -25.43 -4.12
CA THR A 57 13.75 -26.00 -3.07
C THR A 57 13.52 -27.50 -2.85
N PHE A 58 12.57 -28.11 -3.59
CA PHE A 58 12.27 -29.55 -3.47
C PHE A 58 13.25 -30.40 -4.27
N TYR A 59 13.66 -31.49 -3.69
CA TYR A 59 14.50 -32.54 -4.33
C TYR A 59 14.15 -33.89 -3.76
N GLU A 60 14.42 -34.94 -4.50
CA GLU A 60 14.19 -36.33 -4.05
C GLU A 60 15.01 -36.68 -2.80
N GLY A 61 14.37 -37.35 -1.85
CA GLY A 61 14.95 -37.65 -0.53
C GLY A 61 14.74 -36.54 0.51
N LYS A 62 14.24 -35.33 0.14
CA LYS A 62 13.98 -34.27 1.10
C LYS A 62 12.82 -34.61 2.02
N LYS A 63 13.01 -34.40 3.32
CA LYS A 63 11.95 -34.46 4.32
C LYS A 63 11.23 -33.12 4.39
N ILE A 64 9.90 -33.14 4.40
CA ILE A 64 9.04 -31.99 4.45
C ILE A 64 7.89 -32.17 5.44
N ASP A 65 7.45 -31.09 6.06
CA ASP A 65 6.26 -31.06 6.91
C ASP A 65 5.00 -31.05 6.05
N ILE A 66 4.21 -32.11 6.16
CA ILE A 66 2.95 -32.30 5.46
C ILE A 66 1.82 -32.53 6.47
N TYR A 67 0.60 -32.37 6.02
CA TYR A 67 -0.57 -32.92 6.71
C TYR A 67 -1.27 -33.93 5.81
N TYR A 68 -1.96 -34.88 6.41
CA TYR A 68 -2.92 -35.76 5.73
C TYR A 68 -4.30 -35.62 6.33
N MET A 69 -5.34 -36.01 5.58
CA MET A 69 -6.70 -36.01 6.07
C MET A 69 -7.02 -37.31 6.80
N LYS A 70 -7.57 -37.24 8.04
CA LYS A 70 -7.97 -38.44 8.81
C LYS A 70 -8.94 -39.33 8.06
N ASN A 71 -9.88 -38.71 7.30
CA ASN A 71 -10.92 -39.43 6.58
C ASN A 71 -10.37 -40.13 5.30
N ASP A 72 -9.31 -39.58 4.71
CA ASP A 72 -8.61 -40.17 3.56
C ASP A 72 -7.13 -39.83 3.62
N PRO A 73 -6.31 -40.77 4.12
CA PRO A 73 -4.86 -40.54 4.21
C PRO A 73 -4.15 -40.31 2.88
N ASN A 74 -4.79 -40.55 1.71
CA ASN A 74 -4.19 -40.22 0.42
C ASN A 74 -4.24 -38.73 0.07
N ILE A 75 -5.08 -37.96 0.76
CA ILE A 75 -5.16 -36.50 0.58
C ILE A 75 -4.12 -35.85 1.49
N ILE A 76 -3.11 -35.25 0.88
CA ILE A 76 -2.01 -34.57 1.60
C ILE A 76 -1.82 -33.15 1.11
N GLY A 77 -1.23 -32.33 1.97
CA GLY A 77 -0.86 -30.96 1.62
C GLY A 77 0.42 -30.51 2.31
N ASN A 78 1.02 -29.45 1.76
CA ASN A 78 2.21 -28.83 2.33
C ASN A 78 1.82 -27.82 3.40
N LYS A 79 2.19 -28.06 4.65
CA LYS A 79 1.88 -27.20 5.79
C LYS A 79 2.44 -25.78 5.65
N LYS A 80 3.66 -25.65 5.12
CA LYS A 80 4.26 -24.30 4.92
C LYS A 80 3.56 -23.52 3.84
N LEU A 81 3.12 -24.16 2.77
CA LEU A 81 2.41 -23.51 1.68
C LEU A 81 1.03 -23.01 2.16
N GLU A 82 0.32 -23.82 2.94
CA GLU A 82 -0.97 -23.44 3.51
C GLU A 82 -0.84 -22.20 4.41
N LEU A 83 0.17 -22.15 5.29
CA LEU A 83 0.45 -20.99 6.12
C LEU A 83 0.76 -19.73 5.29
N LEU A 84 1.50 -19.89 4.19
CA LEU A 84 1.83 -18.80 3.31
C LEU A 84 0.56 -18.21 2.65
N ILE A 85 -0.34 -19.07 2.16
CA ILE A 85 -1.62 -18.65 1.57
C ILE A 85 -2.47 -17.87 2.58
N LEU A 86 -2.47 -18.27 3.85
CA LEU A 86 -3.19 -17.58 4.92
C LEU A 86 -2.66 -16.17 5.18
N LEU A 87 -1.38 -15.90 4.91
CA LEU A 87 -0.76 -14.57 5.10
C LEU A 87 -1.12 -13.56 3.99
N PHE A 88 -1.49 -13.99 2.79
CA PHE A 88 -1.80 -13.09 1.65
C PHE A 88 -2.90 -12.06 1.96
N PRO A 89 -4.04 -12.41 2.58
CA PRO A 89 -5.07 -11.43 2.92
C PRO A 89 -4.56 -10.32 3.85
N PHE A 90 -3.67 -10.64 4.80
CA PHE A 90 -3.09 -9.65 5.71
C PHE A 90 -2.18 -8.67 4.99
N VAL A 91 -1.37 -9.16 4.04
CA VAL A 91 -0.54 -8.30 3.18
C VAL A 91 -1.43 -7.38 2.34
N GLY A 92 -2.48 -7.92 1.73
CA GLY A 92 -3.47 -7.13 0.98
C GLY A 92 -4.14 -6.05 1.82
N LEU A 93 -4.50 -6.37 3.07
CA LEU A 93 -5.09 -5.41 4.01
C LEU A 93 -4.13 -4.25 4.33
N ILE A 94 -2.84 -4.54 4.53
CA ILE A 94 -1.81 -3.51 4.78
C ILE A 94 -1.72 -2.54 3.60
N PHE A 95 -1.66 -3.04 2.36
CA PHE A 95 -1.65 -2.19 1.16
C PHE A 95 -2.92 -1.35 1.03
N LEU A 96 -4.08 -1.93 1.34
CA LEU A 96 -5.36 -1.23 1.33
C LEU A 96 -5.38 -0.08 2.35
N LEU A 97 -4.87 -0.30 3.56
CA LEU A 97 -4.77 0.74 4.59
C LEU A 97 -3.83 1.87 4.15
N ILE A 98 -2.63 1.54 3.64
CA ILE A 98 -1.67 2.55 3.17
C ILE A 98 -2.27 3.37 2.02
N GLY A 99 -2.86 2.70 1.03
CA GLY A 99 -3.52 3.35 -0.12
C GLY A 99 -4.72 4.21 0.30
N GLY A 100 -5.57 3.67 1.18
CA GLY A 100 -6.77 4.34 1.68
C GLY A 100 -6.48 5.63 2.43
N ILE A 101 -5.44 5.65 3.27
CA ILE A 101 -5.02 6.86 4.00
C ILE A 101 -4.60 7.98 3.03
N ASN A 102 -3.87 7.65 1.97
CA ASN A 102 -3.45 8.64 0.99
C ASN A 102 -4.63 9.22 0.19
N ILE A 103 -5.55 8.36 -0.26
CA ILE A 103 -6.77 8.79 -0.95
C ILE A 103 -7.62 9.68 -0.04
N PHE A 104 -7.80 9.28 1.22
CA PHE A 104 -8.55 10.08 2.19
C PHE A 104 -7.95 11.47 2.40
N LYS A 105 -6.60 11.60 2.49
CA LYS A 105 -5.91 12.90 2.59
C LYS A 105 -6.17 13.78 1.37
N ILE A 106 -6.11 13.22 0.16
CA ILE A 106 -6.36 13.96 -1.08
C ILE A 106 -7.79 14.51 -1.09
N ILE A 107 -8.79 13.67 -0.79
CA ILE A 107 -10.20 14.08 -0.75
C ILE A 107 -10.44 15.12 0.34
N SER A 108 -9.86 14.94 1.53
CA SER A 108 -9.98 15.85 2.65
C SER A 108 -9.39 17.23 2.33
N ASN A 109 -8.20 17.27 1.71
CA ASN A 109 -7.57 18.52 1.30
C ASN A 109 -8.40 19.24 0.23
N LYS A 110 -8.95 18.53 -0.76
CA LYS A 110 -9.84 19.12 -1.77
C LYS A 110 -11.08 19.74 -1.14
N LYS A 111 -11.75 19.01 -0.24
CA LYS A 111 -12.93 19.54 0.48
C LYS A 111 -12.57 20.74 1.36
N LYS A 112 -11.40 20.72 2.01
CA LYS A 112 -10.89 21.85 2.80
C LYS A 112 -10.68 23.07 1.92
N LYS A 113 -10.00 22.95 0.77
CA LYS A 113 -9.81 24.02 -0.21
C LYS A 113 -11.16 24.63 -0.64
N GLU A 114 -12.09 23.80 -1.11
CA GLU A 114 -13.40 24.24 -1.58
C GLU A 114 -14.21 24.97 -0.48
N ARG A 115 -14.15 24.47 0.75
CA ARG A 115 -14.80 25.11 1.91
C ARG A 115 -14.18 26.46 2.19
N LEU A 116 -12.86 26.57 2.28
CA LEU A 116 -12.17 27.81 2.61
C LEU A 116 -12.35 28.87 1.52
N ILE A 117 -12.35 28.48 0.25
CA ILE A 117 -12.65 29.41 -0.85
C ILE A 117 -14.08 29.98 -0.74
N LYS A 118 -15.05 29.15 -0.30
CA LYS A 118 -16.46 29.59 -0.18
C LYS A 118 -16.76 30.39 1.09
N THR A 119 -16.15 30.03 2.22
CA THR A 119 -16.54 30.56 3.54
C THR A 119 -15.41 31.23 4.31
N GLY A 120 -14.18 31.10 3.84
CA GLY A 120 -13.00 31.68 4.49
C GLY A 120 -12.90 33.19 4.25
N THR A 121 -12.10 33.83 5.09
CA THR A 121 -11.68 35.20 4.88
C THR A 121 -10.42 35.21 4.04
N VAL A 122 -10.38 36.08 3.04
CA VAL A 122 -9.19 36.31 2.22
C VAL A 122 -8.29 37.30 2.92
N ILE A 123 -7.03 36.94 3.10
CA ILE A 123 -5.95 37.84 3.54
C ILE A 123 -4.85 37.81 2.49
N GLU A 124 -4.15 38.92 2.34
CA GLU A 124 -2.99 39.01 1.46
C GLU A 124 -1.72 38.82 2.29
N ALA A 125 -0.98 37.74 1.99
CA ALA A 125 0.25 37.40 2.71
C ALA A 125 1.47 37.60 1.81
N THR A 126 2.52 38.16 2.37
CA THR A 126 3.78 38.48 1.67
C THR A 126 4.57 37.20 1.41
N TYR A 127 5.04 37.00 0.19
CA TYR A 127 5.97 35.92 -0.16
C TYR A 127 7.28 36.09 0.57
N ILE A 128 7.75 35.03 1.20
CA ILE A 128 9.06 35.01 1.91
C ILE A 128 10.07 34.15 1.17
N GLU A 129 9.71 32.89 0.90
CA GLU A 129 10.65 31.95 0.30
C GLU A 129 9.93 30.76 -0.36
N THR A 130 10.64 30.09 -1.25
CA THR A 130 10.30 28.76 -1.75
C THR A 130 11.10 27.71 -1.01
N ASN A 131 10.41 26.77 -0.37
CA ASN A 131 11.04 25.65 0.33
C ASN A 131 10.98 24.39 -0.52
N THR A 132 12.12 23.97 -1.08
CA THR A 132 12.27 22.78 -1.92
C THR A 132 12.77 21.60 -1.11
N ASN A 133 12.06 20.46 -1.20
CA ASN A 133 12.48 19.24 -0.52
C ASN A 133 13.39 18.40 -1.42
N PHE A 134 14.70 18.53 -1.24
CA PHE A 134 15.71 17.80 -2.00
C PHE A 134 15.80 16.31 -1.62
N ASN A 135 15.25 15.88 -0.49
CA ASN A 135 15.24 14.49 -0.04
C ASN A 135 14.18 13.64 -0.76
N LEU A 136 13.23 14.27 -1.45
CA LEU A 136 12.19 13.60 -2.20
C LEU A 136 12.30 13.97 -3.67
N ARG A 137 12.46 12.95 -4.54
CA ARG A 137 12.50 13.13 -5.98
C ARG A 137 11.55 12.15 -6.66
N VAL A 138 10.61 12.66 -7.44
CA VAL A 138 9.65 11.85 -8.21
C VAL A 138 9.71 12.28 -9.67
N LEU A 139 9.95 11.33 -10.57
CA LEU A 139 10.11 11.58 -12.02
C LEU A 139 11.13 12.71 -12.33
N GLY A 140 12.22 12.77 -11.54
CA GLY A 140 13.27 13.77 -11.73
C GLY A 140 12.97 15.14 -11.12
N ARG A 141 11.79 15.38 -10.55
CA ARG A 141 11.36 16.66 -9.96
C ARG A 141 11.36 16.59 -8.44
N ASN A 142 11.79 17.67 -7.79
CA ASN A 142 11.70 17.85 -6.35
C ASN A 142 10.47 18.69 -6.01
N PRO A 143 9.70 18.33 -4.97
CA PRO A 143 8.54 19.11 -4.59
C PRO A 143 8.93 20.37 -3.84
N SER A 144 8.27 21.48 -4.17
CA SER A 144 8.44 22.78 -3.54
C SER A 144 7.15 23.26 -2.88
N ASN A 145 7.27 24.11 -1.88
CA ASN A 145 6.15 24.82 -1.26
C ASN A 145 6.52 26.29 -1.15
N ILE A 146 5.54 27.15 -1.27
CA ILE A 146 5.67 28.59 -1.03
C ILE A 146 5.41 28.86 0.45
N ILE A 147 6.23 29.72 1.05
CA ILE A 147 6.05 30.22 2.40
C ILE A 147 5.67 31.70 2.29
N CYS A 148 4.54 32.06 2.91
CA CYS A 148 4.07 33.43 3.01
C CYS A 148 3.88 33.84 4.46
N GLU A 149 4.04 35.12 4.76
CA GLU A 149 3.80 35.72 6.08
C GLU A 149 2.71 36.79 6.00
N TYR A 150 1.93 36.85 7.07
CA TYR A 150 0.91 37.87 7.28
C TYR A 150 1.01 38.43 8.71
N ASP A 151 1.20 39.71 8.80
CA ASP A 151 1.17 40.44 10.05
C ASP A 151 -0.25 40.93 10.31
N ASP A 152 -0.92 40.34 11.29
CA ASP A 152 -2.27 40.74 11.66
C ASP A 152 -2.28 42.10 12.34
N PRO A 153 -2.88 43.11 11.76
CA PRO A 153 -2.91 44.49 12.31
C PRO A 153 -3.65 44.58 13.63
N ILE A 154 -4.55 43.64 13.93
CA ILE A 154 -5.40 43.66 15.13
C ILE A 154 -4.70 42.93 16.28
N SER A 155 -4.31 41.67 16.08
CA SER A 155 -3.70 40.85 17.14
C SER A 155 -2.20 41.09 17.33
N LYS A 156 -1.55 41.78 16.37
CA LYS A 156 -0.10 41.98 16.29
C LYS A 156 0.70 40.68 16.21
N ASN A 157 0.07 39.60 15.81
CA ASN A 157 0.71 38.31 15.59
C ASN A 157 1.14 38.15 14.13
N THR A 158 2.30 37.57 13.91
CA THR A 158 2.76 37.14 12.58
C THR A 158 2.38 35.70 12.35
N TYR A 159 1.68 35.43 11.25
CA TYR A 159 1.28 34.08 10.83
C TYR A 159 2.06 33.66 9.60
N ARG A 160 2.60 32.44 9.65
CA ARG A 160 3.24 31.79 8.50
C ARG A 160 2.32 30.78 7.86
N PHE A 161 2.20 30.85 6.53
CA PHE A 161 1.39 29.98 5.73
C PHE A 161 2.26 29.22 4.72
N LYS A 162 2.01 27.93 4.58
CA LYS A 162 2.69 27.06 3.64
C LYS A 162 1.70 26.60 2.57
N SER A 163 2.05 26.75 1.28
CA SER A 163 1.21 26.30 0.18
C SER A 163 1.11 24.77 0.09
N GLU A 164 0.18 24.29 -0.73
CA GLU A 164 0.22 22.95 -1.26
C GLU A 164 1.51 22.71 -2.04
N ARG A 165 1.78 21.45 -2.32
CA ARG A 165 3.01 21.01 -2.97
C ARG A 165 2.96 21.31 -4.48
N LEU A 166 3.99 21.98 -4.97
CA LEU A 166 4.30 22.16 -6.38
C LEU A 166 5.38 21.15 -6.79
N TRP A 167 5.26 20.53 -7.96
CA TRP A 167 6.24 19.58 -8.47
C TRP A 167 7.31 20.23 -9.37
N TYR A 168 7.57 21.49 -9.13
CA TYR A 168 8.62 22.30 -9.74
C TYR A 168 9.02 23.43 -8.78
N ASP A 169 10.13 24.10 -9.09
CA ASP A 169 10.57 25.27 -8.32
C ASP A 169 9.99 26.54 -8.96
N PRO A 170 9.04 27.23 -8.30
CA PRO A 170 8.43 28.44 -8.85
C PRO A 170 9.24 29.73 -8.65
N THR A 171 10.43 29.65 -8.06
CA THR A 171 11.21 30.84 -7.64
C THR A 171 11.50 31.80 -8.78
N LEU A 172 11.95 31.28 -9.93
CA LEU A 172 12.22 32.11 -11.11
C LEU A 172 10.94 32.76 -11.64
N TYR A 173 9.85 32.00 -11.73
CA TYR A 173 8.57 32.53 -12.20
C TYR A 173 8.01 33.63 -11.28
N ILE A 174 8.17 33.47 -9.96
CA ILE A 174 7.76 34.47 -8.95
C ILE A 174 8.58 35.75 -9.15
N GLY A 175 9.91 35.64 -9.33
CA GLY A 175 10.80 36.76 -9.56
C GLY A 175 10.54 37.46 -10.89
N ASP A 176 10.40 36.71 -11.99
CA ASP A 176 10.18 37.27 -13.34
C ASP A 176 8.84 37.99 -13.50
N ASN A 177 7.86 37.68 -12.67
CA ASN A 177 6.52 38.29 -12.70
C ASN A 177 6.24 39.23 -11.52
N ASP A 178 7.26 39.59 -10.72
CA ASP A 178 7.14 40.47 -9.56
C ASP A 178 6.02 40.07 -8.59
N ILE A 179 5.89 38.77 -8.31
CA ILE A 179 4.83 38.25 -7.42
C ILE A 179 5.34 38.31 -5.97
N TYR A 180 4.92 39.35 -5.26
CA TYR A 180 5.32 39.56 -3.85
C TYR A 180 4.27 39.12 -2.86
N THR A 181 3.03 38.89 -3.27
CA THR A 181 1.93 38.52 -2.38
C THR A 181 1.07 37.39 -2.93
N PHE A 182 0.48 36.63 -2.00
CA PHE A 182 -0.47 35.55 -2.28
C PHE A 182 -1.74 35.71 -1.46
N ASN A 183 -2.88 35.43 -2.08
CA ASN A 183 -4.13 35.32 -1.36
C ASN A 183 -4.11 34.06 -0.48
N VAL A 184 -4.46 34.21 0.78
CA VAL A 184 -4.62 33.10 1.71
C VAL A 184 -6.04 33.11 2.24
N TYR A 185 -6.77 32.04 2.01
CA TYR A 185 -8.10 31.83 2.55
C TYR A 185 -7.98 31.21 3.94
N VAL A 186 -8.44 31.90 4.98
CA VAL A 186 -8.31 31.48 6.37
C VAL A 186 -9.67 31.32 7.05
N ASN A 187 -9.75 30.42 8.00
CA ASN A 187 -10.86 30.41 8.95
C ASN A 187 -10.56 31.45 10.05
N LYS A 188 -11.48 32.42 10.22
CA LYS A 188 -11.31 33.50 11.22
C LYS A 188 -11.09 32.99 12.65
N ASP A 189 -11.74 31.90 12.99
CA ASP A 189 -11.68 31.32 14.33
C ASP A 189 -10.43 30.44 14.55
N ASN A 190 -9.77 30.06 13.45
CA ASN A 190 -8.59 29.20 13.49
C ASN A 190 -7.65 29.46 12.29
N MET A 191 -6.67 30.32 12.48
CA MET A 191 -5.68 30.68 11.44
C MET A 191 -4.81 29.49 10.98
N LYS A 192 -4.82 28.35 11.68
CA LYS A 192 -4.17 27.10 11.22
C LYS A 192 -4.98 26.35 10.18
N ASP A 193 -6.24 26.71 10.00
CA ASP A 193 -7.12 26.16 8.98
C ASP A 193 -7.17 27.12 7.81
N TYR A 194 -6.28 26.94 6.84
CA TYR A 194 -6.05 27.86 5.73
C TYR A 194 -5.76 27.12 4.42
N TYR A 195 -5.83 27.87 3.32
CA TYR A 195 -5.42 27.50 1.97
C TYR A 195 -4.70 28.68 1.32
N VAL A 196 -3.48 28.46 0.82
CA VAL A 196 -2.73 29.45 0.04
C VAL A 196 -3.10 29.29 -1.43
N ASP A 197 -3.57 30.37 -2.06
CA ASP A 197 -3.93 30.36 -3.47
C ASP A 197 -2.68 30.44 -4.36
N ILE A 198 -2.41 29.33 -5.02
CA ILE A 198 -1.27 29.17 -5.94
C ILE A 198 -1.73 28.94 -7.38
N GLU A 199 -3.01 29.22 -7.71
CA GLU A 199 -3.55 28.96 -9.06
C GLU A 199 -2.79 29.74 -10.14
N LYS A 200 -2.33 30.97 -9.83
CA LYS A 200 -1.50 31.77 -10.71
C LYS A 200 -0.19 31.08 -11.16
N LEU A 201 0.23 30.06 -10.39
CA LEU A 201 1.46 29.31 -10.66
C LEU A 201 1.20 27.99 -11.38
N ILE A 202 -0.02 27.46 -11.34
CA ILE A 202 -0.35 26.12 -11.88
C ILE A 202 -0.73 26.20 -13.38
N ASP A 203 -1.33 27.31 -13.83
CA ASP A 203 -1.87 27.46 -15.19
C ASP A 203 -0.81 27.58 -16.29
N LYS A 204 0.45 27.25 -16.01
CA LYS A 204 1.58 27.43 -16.96
C LYS A 204 2.49 26.21 -17.10
N GLU A 205 1.97 24.98 -16.83
CA GLU A 205 2.63 23.73 -17.24
C GLU A 205 2.37 23.37 -18.71
#